data_e67c4f10d5e99e26538bfa4a6e1ba099
#
_entry.id   e67c4f10d5e99e26538bfa4a6e1ba099
#
_cell.length_a   1.000
_cell.length_b   1.000
_cell.length_c   1.000
_cell.angle_alpha   90.00
_cell.angle_beta   90.00
_cell.angle_gamma   90.00
#
_symmetry.space_group_name_H-M   'P 1'
#
loop_
_entity.id
_entity.type
_entity.pdbx_description
1 polymer ?
#
loop_
_entity_poly.entity_id
_entity_poly.type
_entity_poly.pdbx_seq_one_letter_code
_entity_poly.pdbx_strand_id
1 'polypeptide(L)'
;MSPPPSEHREALEALGLGGQALSRLAAYLDTLAAWSPRVNLTGARSAAERVRLLVGDVLAAAPLPEAGRLVDVGSGNGSPGLVLALLRDDLEVTLLEPRARRWAFLREAARAAGRSGLRVLRLRHDAYPGPAARTVTLRALALPLQELLPLLEPKGQVVVFGGRPEDAPGLERTALGRGLPGEIAVFRRAS
;
A
#
# COMPACT_ATOMS: atom_id res chain seq x y z
N MET A 1 2.78 -19.58 -27.70
CA MET A 1 3.20 -18.17 -27.88
C MET A 1 2.85 -17.45 -26.59
N SER A 2 3.85 -16.99 -25.82
CA SER A 2 3.57 -16.12 -24.67
C SER A 2 3.04 -14.78 -25.16
N PRO A 3 2.05 -14.16 -24.49
CA PRO A 3 1.63 -12.80 -24.84
C PRO A 3 2.84 -11.85 -24.73
N PRO A 4 2.85 -10.76 -25.52
CA PRO A 4 3.91 -9.76 -25.40
C PRO A 4 3.97 -9.24 -23.95
N PRO A 5 5.14 -8.86 -23.45
CA PRO A 5 5.29 -8.28 -22.12
C PRO A 5 4.39 -7.04 -22.01
N SER A 6 3.71 -6.87 -20.87
CA SER A 6 2.89 -5.68 -20.66
C SER A 6 3.80 -4.45 -20.52
N GLU A 7 3.32 -3.28 -20.96
CA GLU A 7 4.04 -2.01 -20.78
C GLU A 7 4.41 -1.74 -19.32
N HIS A 8 3.61 -2.25 -18.35
CA HIS A 8 3.94 -2.15 -16.93
C HIS A 8 5.15 -3.00 -16.58
N ARG A 9 5.31 -4.17 -17.23
CA ARG A 9 6.45 -5.05 -16.99
C ARG A 9 7.76 -4.35 -17.36
N GLU A 10 7.85 -3.74 -18.53
CA GLU A 10 9.04 -2.99 -18.97
C GLU A 10 9.36 -1.83 -18.02
N ALA A 11 8.34 -1.08 -17.59
CA ALA A 11 8.52 0.04 -16.67
C ALA A 11 8.95 -0.42 -15.26
N LEU A 12 8.54 -1.61 -14.79
CA LEU A 12 8.97 -2.20 -13.53
C LEU A 12 10.40 -2.73 -13.61
N GLU A 13 10.79 -3.34 -14.74
CA GLU A 13 12.17 -3.78 -15.00
C GLU A 13 13.14 -2.60 -14.98
N ALA A 14 12.73 -1.44 -15.50
CA ALA A 14 13.50 -0.20 -15.44
C ALA A 14 13.74 0.31 -14.01
N LEU A 15 12.89 -0.08 -13.02
CA LEU A 15 13.12 0.15 -11.60
C LEU A 15 14.01 -0.91 -10.93
N GLY A 16 14.58 -1.85 -11.70
CA GLY A 16 15.41 -2.94 -11.18
C GLY A 16 14.62 -4.10 -10.57
N LEU A 17 13.30 -4.17 -10.81
CA LEU A 17 12.48 -5.28 -10.33
C LEU A 17 12.64 -6.50 -11.23
N GLY A 18 12.64 -7.69 -10.62
CA GLY A 18 12.75 -8.97 -11.31
C GLY A 18 11.97 -10.09 -10.60
N GLY A 19 12.02 -11.28 -11.18
CA GLY A 19 11.47 -12.48 -10.59
C GLY A 19 9.97 -12.42 -10.27
N GLN A 20 9.61 -12.92 -9.11
CA GLN A 20 8.22 -13.03 -8.68
C GLN A 20 7.60 -11.66 -8.38
N ALA A 21 8.36 -10.74 -7.76
CA ALA A 21 7.88 -9.39 -7.46
C ALA A 21 7.47 -8.64 -8.74
N LEU A 22 8.29 -8.71 -9.78
CA LEU A 22 7.97 -8.15 -11.10
C LEU A 22 6.66 -8.71 -11.65
N SER A 23 6.50 -10.03 -11.66
CA SER A 23 5.32 -10.68 -12.21
C SER A 23 4.04 -10.33 -11.43
N ARG A 24 4.11 -10.30 -10.11
CA ARG A 24 3.01 -9.92 -9.23
C ARG A 24 2.60 -8.44 -9.43
N LEU A 25 3.57 -7.53 -9.46
CA LEU A 25 3.30 -6.10 -9.65
C LEU A 25 2.78 -5.78 -11.04
N ALA A 26 3.29 -6.44 -12.10
CA ALA A 26 2.75 -6.29 -13.45
C ALA A 26 1.28 -6.70 -13.50
N ALA A 27 0.92 -7.87 -12.97
CA ALA A 27 -0.47 -8.35 -12.92
C ALA A 27 -1.40 -7.41 -12.14
N TYR A 28 -0.93 -6.84 -11.02
CA TYR A 28 -1.68 -5.81 -10.28
C TYR A 28 -1.93 -4.56 -11.12
N LEU A 29 -0.88 -4.01 -11.77
CA LEU A 29 -1.00 -2.78 -12.55
C LEU A 29 -1.81 -2.97 -13.82
N ASP A 30 -1.73 -4.12 -14.47
CA ASP A 30 -2.56 -4.47 -15.62
C ASP A 30 -4.05 -4.55 -15.21
N THR A 31 -4.34 -5.15 -14.06
CA THR A 31 -5.68 -5.17 -13.49
C THR A 31 -6.17 -3.75 -13.17
N LEU A 32 -5.31 -2.91 -12.57
CA LEU A 32 -5.63 -1.51 -12.28
C LEU A 32 -5.95 -0.72 -13.55
N ALA A 33 -5.17 -0.89 -14.61
CA ALA A 33 -5.42 -0.24 -15.90
C ALA A 33 -6.77 -0.66 -16.49
N ALA A 34 -7.12 -1.96 -16.44
CA ALA A 34 -8.38 -2.48 -16.92
C ALA A 34 -9.61 -1.97 -16.14
N TRP A 35 -9.46 -1.70 -14.83
CA TRP A 35 -10.53 -1.22 -13.96
C TRP A 35 -10.69 0.30 -13.97
N SER A 36 -9.61 1.05 -14.21
CA SER A 36 -9.57 2.52 -14.10
C SER A 36 -10.63 3.27 -14.92
N PRO A 37 -11.07 2.80 -16.12
CA PRO A 37 -12.16 3.45 -16.85
C PRO A 37 -13.52 3.43 -16.15
N ARG A 38 -13.73 2.46 -15.23
CA ARG A 38 -15.01 2.26 -14.51
C ARG A 38 -14.96 2.68 -13.06
N VAL A 39 -13.75 2.71 -12.49
CA VAL A 39 -13.50 3.05 -11.09
C VAL A 39 -12.34 4.03 -11.06
N ASN A 40 -12.56 5.24 -10.58
CA ASN A 40 -11.51 6.24 -10.47
C ASN A 40 -10.43 5.78 -9.46
N LEU A 41 -9.42 5.04 -9.96
CA LEU A 41 -8.34 4.46 -9.18
C LEU A 41 -7.06 5.32 -9.23
N THR A 42 -6.79 5.95 -10.37
CA THR A 42 -5.58 6.77 -10.57
C THR A 42 -5.79 7.78 -11.67
N GLY A 43 -5.10 8.92 -11.58
CA GLY A 43 -5.02 9.92 -12.65
C GLY A 43 -3.89 9.64 -13.66
N ALA A 44 -3.06 8.61 -13.41
CA ALA A 44 -1.95 8.27 -14.29
C ALA A 44 -2.43 7.78 -15.66
N ARG A 45 -1.83 8.32 -16.73
CA ARG A 45 -2.26 8.09 -18.13
C ARG A 45 -1.42 7.05 -18.86
N SER A 46 -0.19 6.77 -18.38
CA SER A 46 0.71 5.78 -18.97
C SER A 46 1.13 4.71 -17.98
N ALA A 47 1.68 3.60 -18.49
CA ALA A 47 2.25 2.53 -17.66
C ALA A 47 3.40 3.04 -16.79
N ALA A 48 4.34 3.79 -17.39
CA ALA A 48 5.47 4.38 -16.67
C ALA A 48 5.02 5.33 -15.54
N GLU A 49 4.00 6.15 -15.79
CA GLU A 49 3.45 7.04 -14.77
C GLU A 49 2.78 6.26 -13.63
N ARG A 50 2.03 5.19 -13.94
CA ARG A 50 1.43 4.30 -12.92
C ARG A 50 2.51 3.65 -12.06
N VAL A 51 3.55 3.11 -12.68
CA VAL A 51 4.68 2.50 -11.96
C VAL A 51 5.36 3.52 -11.05
N ARG A 52 5.68 4.71 -11.57
CA ARG A 52 6.32 5.77 -10.78
C ARG A 52 5.45 6.19 -9.57
N LEU A 53 4.17 6.45 -9.77
CA LEU A 53 3.28 6.99 -8.73
C LEU A 53 2.84 5.94 -7.69
N LEU A 54 2.67 4.69 -8.11
CA LEU A 54 2.08 3.67 -7.25
C LEU A 54 3.11 2.70 -6.65
N VAL A 55 4.25 2.54 -7.32
CA VAL A 55 5.29 1.57 -6.90
C VAL A 55 6.57 2.27 -6.45
N GLY A 56 7.01 3.34 -7.10
CA GLY A 56 8.31 3.95 -6.87
C GLY A 56 8.59 4.31 -5.41
N ASP A 57 7.75 5.12 -4.78
CA ASP A 57 7.90 5.51 -3.38
C ASP A 57 7.78 4.31 -2.42
N VAL A 58 6.87 3.37 -2.76
CA VAL A 58 6.64 2.19 -1.92
C VAL A 58 7.83 1.24 -1.99
N LEU A 59 8.45 1.09 -3.16
CA LEU A 59 9.65 0.28 -3.33
C LEU A 59 10.81 0.81 -2.46
N ALA A 60 11.02 2.13 -2.48
CA ALA A 60 12.05 2.77 -1.65
C ALA A 60 11.75 2.63 -0.14
N ALA A 61 10.47 2.68 0.25
CA ALA A 61 10.01 2.55 1.63
C ALA A 61 9.77 1.10 2.07
N ALA A 62 9.91 0.13 1.18
CA ALA A 62 9.64 -1.29 1.49
C ALA A 62 10.42 -1.84 2.69
N PRO A 63 11.63 -1.36 3.03
CA PRO A 63 12.33 -1.79 4.25
C PRO A 63 11.76 -1.23 5.56
N LEU A 64 10.93 -0.18 5.53
CA LEU A 64 10.44 0.47 6.76
C LEU A 64 9.49 -0.39 7.62
N PRO A 65 8.50 -1.12 7.04
CA PRO A 65 7.66 -1.98 7.83
C PRO A 65 8.45 -3.13 8.47
N GLU A 66 8.30 -3.30 9.77
CA GLU A 66 8.81 -4.47 10.45
C GLU A 66 8.01 -5.72 10.04
N ALA A 67 8.66 -6.89 9.98
CA ALA A 67 7.99 -8.16 9.68
C ALA A 67 6.80 -8.42 10.60
N GLY A 68 5.75 -9.02 10.09
CA GLY A 68 4.51 -9.30 10.81
C GLY A 68 3.30 -8.54 10.31
N ARG A 69 2.36 -8.22 11.20
CA ARG A 69 1.08 -7.63 10.82
C ARG A 69 1.20 -6.18 10.35
N LEU A 70 0.57 -5.92 9.21
CA LEU A 70 0.41 -4.59 8.63
C LEU A 70 -1.07 -4.34 8.28
N VAL A 71 -1.59 -3.19 8.67
CA VAL A 71 -2.93 -2.73 8.28
C VAL A 71 -2.79 -1.51 7.39
N ASP A 72 -3.34 -1.58 6.18
CA ASP A 72 -3.39 -0.45 5.24
C ASP A 72 -4.76 0.20 5.28
N VAL A 73 -4.82 1.47 5.66
CA VAL A 73 -6.07 2.20 5.89
C VAL A 73 -6.44 3.03 4.67
N GLY A 74 -7.64 2.78 4.14
CA GLY A 74 -8.11 3.43 2.93
C GLY A 74 -7.36 2.99 1.69
N SER A 75 -7.18 1.69 1.51
CA SER A 75 -6.28 1.07 0.52
C SER A 75 -6.54 1.46 -0.93
N GLY A 76 -7.72 1.92 -1.27
CA GLY A 76 -8.09 2.57 -2.53
C GLY A 76 -7.67 1.83 -3.79
N ASN A 77 -6.58 2.29 -4.40
CA ASN A 77 -5.98 1.69 -5.59
C ASN A 77 -4.95 0.58 -5.28
N GLY A 78 -4.72 0.27 -4.01
CA GLY A 78 -3.78 -0.77 -3.59
C GLY A 78 -2.39 -0.27 -3.20
N SER A 79 -2.07 1.00 -3.40
CA SER A 79 -0.79 1.57 -2.96
C SER A 79 -0.99 2.40 -1.68
N PRO A 80 -0.24 2.14 -0.59
CA PRO A 80 0.96 1.27 -0.50
C PRO A 80 0.67 -0.20 -0.15
N GLY A 81 -0.43 -0.54 0.52
CA GLY A 81 -0.62 -1.81 1.20
C GLY A 81 -0.53 -3.05 0.30
N LEU A 82 -1.24 -3.08 -0.84
CA LEU A 82 -1.15 -4.20 -1.78
C LEU A 82 0.26 -4.28 -2.37
N VAL A 83 0.87 -3.15 -2.74
CA VAL A 83 2.24 -3.12 -3.29
C VAL A 83 3.24 -3.73 -2.29
N LEU A 84 3.16 -3.36 -1.00
CA LEU A 84 3.97 -3.96 0.06
C LEU A 84 3.75 -5.47 0.18
N ALA A 85 2.49 -5.93 0.12
CA ALA A 85 2.17 -7.35 0.15
C ALA A 85 2.73 -8.12 -1.06
N LEU A 86 2.92 -7.46 -2.21
CA LEU A 86 3.49 -8.09 -3.41
C LEU A 86 5.03 -8.09 -3.40
N LEU A 87 5.65 -7.17 -2.65
CA LEU A 87 7.11 -7.06 -2.49
C LEU A 87 7.65 -7.91 -1.34
N ARG A 88 6.87 -8.09 -0.26
CA ARG A 88 7.32 -8.62 1.02
C ARG A 88 6.42 -9.79 1.45
N ASP A 89 6.93 -11.00 1.43
CA ASP A 89 6.21 -12.21 1.86
C ASP A 89 6.19 -12.38 3.40
N ASP A 90 7.03 -11.66 4.13
CA ASP A 90 7.10 -11.62 5.59
C ASP A 90 6.09 -10.66 6.24
N LEU A 91 5.29 -9.95 5.44
CA LEU A 91 4.20 -9.09 5.91
C LEU A 91 2.84 -9.79 5.82
N GLU A 92 2.13 -9.83 6.95
CA GLU A 92 0.74 -10.26 7.05
C GLU A 92 -0.17 -9.03 6.84
N VAL A 93 -0.46 -8.70 5.58
CA VAL A 93 -1.15 -7.47 5.22
C VAL A 93 -2.66 -7.64 5.26
N THR A 94 -3.36 -6.67 5.87
CA THR A 94 -4.81 -6.49 5.79
C THR A 94 -5.11 -5.14 5.15
N LEU A 95 -5.92 -5.14 4.09
CA LEU A 95 -6.35 -3.94 3.37
C LEU A 95 -7.76 -3.53 3.83
N LEU A 96 -7.94 -2.26 4.24
CA LEU A 96 -9.22 -1.69 4.64
C LEU A 96 -9.70 -0.68 3.60
N GLU A 97 -10.82 -0.96 2.94
CA GLU A 97 -11.43 -0.06 1.95
C GLU A 97 -12.96 -0.09 2.04
N PRO A 98 -13.62 0.97 2.51
CA PRO A 98 -15.06 0.98 2.70
C PRO A 98 -15.87 1.05 1.39
N ARG A 99 -15.30 1.57 0.30
CA ARG A 99 -16.01 1.77 -0.97
C ARG A 99 -16.11 0.47 -1.75
N ALA A 100 -17.31 -0.01 -2.02
CA ALA A 100 -17.59 -1.31 -2.62
C ALA A 100 -16.82 -1.58 -3.92
N ARG A 101 -16.75 -0.59 -4.84
CA ARG A 101 -16.08 -0.76 -6.14
C ARG A 101 -14.56 -0.89 -5.98
N ARG A 102 -13.94 -0.11 -5.08
CA ARG A 102 -12.50 -0.18 -4.80
C ARG A 102 -12.15 -1.47 -4.05
N TRP A 103 -12.99 -1.87 -3.10
CA TRP A 103 -12.84 -3.15 -2.42
C TRP A 103 -12.90 -4.33 -3.41
N ALA A 104 -13.86 -4.34 -4.35
CA ALA A 104 -13.96 -5.38 -5.38
C ALA A 104 -12.72 -5.41 -6.29
N PHE A 105 -12.22 -4.23 -6.68
CA PHE A 105 -10.97 -4.09 -7.41
C PHE A 105 -9.79 -4.70 -6.65
N LEU A 106 -9.61 -4.36 -5.36
CA LEU A 106 -8.49 -4.86 -4.55
C LEU A 106 -8.48 -6.39 -4.46
N ARG A 107 -9.64 -7.02 -4.30
CA ARG A 107 -9.76 -8.48 -4.30
C ARG A 107 -9.36 -9.09 -5.64
N GLU A 108 -9.80 -8.51 -6.73
CA GLU A 108 -9.44 -8.98 -8.07
C GLU A 108 -7.95 -8.77 -8.35
N ALA A 109 -7.40 -7.62 -8.01
CA ALA A 109 -5.98 -7.33 -8.16
C ALA A 109 -5.09 -8.28 -7.33
N ALA A 110 -5.47 -8.55 -6.08
CA ALA A 110 -4.76 -9.52 -5.23
C ALA A 110 -4.81 -10.94 -5.83
N ARG A 111 -5.98 -11.35 -6.35
CA ARG A 111 -6.14 -12.65 -7.04
C ARG A 111 -5.28 -12.74 -8.30
N ALA A 112 -5.31 -11.74 -9.16
CA ALA A 112 -4.52 -11.68 -10.38
C ALA A 112 -3.01 -11.71 -10.11
N ALA A 113 -2.58 -11.08 -9.02
CA ALA A 113 -1.20 -11.06 -8.56
C ALA A 113 -0.79 -12.33 -7.76
N GLY A 114 -1.62 -13.36 -7.72
CA GLY A 114 -1.31 -14.62 -7.01
C GLY A 114 -1.36 -14.53 -5.48
N ARG A 115 -2.06 -13.52 -4.92
CA ARG A 115 -2.25 -13.30 -3.47
C ARG A 115 -3.73 -13.40 -3.06
N SER A 116 -4.42 -14.42 -3.55
CA SER A 116 -5.87 -14.63 -3.28
C SER A 116 -6.23 -14.76 -1.80
N GLY A 117 -5.28 -15.18 -0.96
CA GLY A 117 -5.44 -15.26 0.50
C GLY A 117 -5.26 -13.94 1.23
N LEU A 118 -4.92 -12.83 0.55
CA LEU A 118 -4.76 -11.52 1.17
C LEU A 118 -6.10 -11.04 1.76
N ARG A 119 -6.07 -10.56 3.00
CA ARG A 119 -7.26 -10.06 3.68
C ARG A 119 -7.64 -8.67 3.14
N VAL A 120 -8.78 -8.58 2.46
CA VAL A 120 -9.35 -7.32 1.97
C VAL A 120 -10.72 -7.14 2.61
N LEU A 121 -10.84 -6.19 3.53
CA LEU A 121 -12.04 -5.96 4.31
C LEU A 121 -12.77 -4.70 3.84
N ARG A 122 -14.09 -4.84 3.63
CA ARG A 122 -14.94 -3.70 3.25
C ARG A 122 -15.46 -2.98 4.48
N LEU A 123 -14.55 -2.24 5.15
CA LEU A 123 -14.91 -1.46 6.33
C LEU A 123 -13.94 -0.28 6.53
N ARG A 124 -14.28 0.62 7.43
CA ARG A 124 -13.43 1.71 7.88
C ARG A 124 -12.48 1.22 8.97
N HIS A 125 -11.43 2.01 9.25
CA HIS A 125 -10.45 1.71 10.29
C HIS A 125 -11.04 1.59 11.69
N ASP A 126 -12.04 2.43 12.01
CA ASP A 126 -12.76 2.46 13.30
C ASP A 126 -13.62 1.21 13.55
N ALA A 127 -13.97 0.48 12.50
CA ALA A 127 -14.73 -0.78 12.57
C ALA A 127 -13.85 -2.04 12.39
N TYR A 128 -12.53 -1.91 12.41
CA TYR A 128 -11.63 -3.04 12.23
C TYR A 128 -11.62 -3.97 13.45
N PRO A 129 -12.08 -5.23 13.30
CA PRO A 129 -12.21 -6.16 14.43
C PRO A 129 -10.95 -7.02 14.66
N GLY A 130 -9.92 -6.81 13.87
CA GLY A 130 -8.72 -7.65 13.91
C GLY A 130 -7.71 -7.21 14.98
N PRO A 131 -6.65 -8.00 15.15
CA PRO A 131 -5.60 -7.68 16.10
C PRO A 131 -4.81 -6.44 15.66
N ALA A 132 -4.27 -5.72 16.64
CA ALA A 132 -3.36 -4.62 16.40
C ALA A 132 -2.14 -5.06 15.55
N ALA A 133 -1.56 -4.12 14.81
CA ALA A 133 -0.48 -4.34 13.87
C ALA A 133 0.82 -3.64 14.29
N ARG A 134 1.95 -4.16 13.87
CA ARG A 134 3.25 -3.50 14.00
C ARG A 134 3.35 -2.27 13.14
N THR A 135 2.72 -2.31 11.97
CA THR A 135 2.73 -1.18 11.03
C THR A 135 1.31 -0.89 10.55
N VAL A 136 0.94 0.39 10.57
CA VAL A 136 -0.22 0.93 9.88
C VAL A 136 0.27 1.81 8.75
N THR A 137 -0.28 1.63 7.55
CA THR A 137 0.03 2.46 6.38
C THR A 137 -1.20 3.22 5.91
N LEU A 138 -0.99 4.40 5.34
CA LEU A 138 -2.03 5.16 4.64
C LEU A 138 -1.41 6.05 3.56
N ARG A 139 -2.20 6.37 2.52
CA ARG A 139 -1.80 7.28 1.44
C ARG A 139 -2.92 8.27 1.13
N ALA A 140 -2.57 9.58 1.10
CA ALA A 140 -3.45 10.66 0.66
C ALA A 140 -4.85 10.61 1.32
N LEU A 141 -4.91 10.24 2.59
CA LEU A 141 -6.12 10.19 3.40
C LEU A 141 -6.05 11.26 4.48
N ALA A 142 -7.01 12.19 4.47
CA ALA A 142 -7.17 13.18 5.52
C ALA A 142 -7.82 12.51 6.75
N LEU A 143 -6.98 11.97 7.63
CA LEU A 143 -7.38 11.28 8.85
C LEU A 143 -6.48 11.74 9.98
N PRO A 144 -7.03 12.15 11.14
CA PRO A 144 -6.23 12.42 12.34
C PRO A 144 -5.46 11.17 12.76
N LEU A 145 -4.14 11.26 12.86
CA LEU A 145 -3.29 10.08 13.11
C LEU A 145 -3.59 9.40 14.45
N GLN A 146 -4.09 10.14 15.46
CA GLN A 146 -4.49 9.56 16.74
C GLN A 146 -5.61 8.52 16.62
N GLU A 147 -6.44 8.57 15.56
CA GLU A 147 -7.48 7.58 15.30
C GLU A 147 -6.90 6.20 14.92
N LEU A 148 -5.61 6.15 14.57
CA LEU A 148 -4.89 4.92 14.23
C LEU A 148 -4.30 4.21 15.44
N LEU A 149 -4.23 4.86 16.61
CA LEU A 149 -3.65 4.26 17.82
C LEU A 149 -4.28 2.92 18.22
N PRO A 150 -5.61 2.71 18.10
CA PRO A 150 -6.21 1.40 18.40
C PRO A 150 -5.75 0.28 17.47
N LEU A 151 -5.25 0.61 16.27
CA LEU A 151 -4.76 -0.35 15.29
C LEU A 151 -3.29 -0.74 15.52
N LEU A 152 -2.58 -0.03 16.40
CA LEU A 152 -1.13 -0.22 16.61
C LEU A 152 -0.84 -1.04 17.86
N GLU A 153 0.06 -2.00 17.72
CA GLU A 153 0.75 -2.63 18.84
C GLU A 153 1.55 -1.58 19.66
N PRO A 154 1.89 -1.86 20.92
CA PRO A 154 2.90 -1.07 21.65
C PRO A 154 4.19 -0.97 20.82
N LYS A 155 4.77 0.25 20.72
CA LYS A 155 5.95 0.56 19.88
C LYS A 155 5.73 0.36 18.36
N GLY A 156 4.51 0.09 17.92
CA GLY A 156 4.16 0.04 16.50
C GLY A 156 4.35 1.38 15.79
N GLN A 157 4.31 1.38 14.48
CA GLN A 157 4.56 2.57 13.66
C GLN A 157 3.45 2.85 12.65
N VAL A 158 3.29 4.13 12.32
CA VAL A 158 2.48 4.60 11.20
C VAL A 158 3.42 5.08 10.10
N VAL A 159 3.21 4.63 8.88
CA VAL A 159 3.93 5.10 7.68
C VAL A 159 2.93 5.80 6.77
N VAL A 160 3.08 7.11 6.62
CA VAL A 160 2.22 7.96 5.81
C VAL A 160 2.89 8.24 4.47
N PHE A 161 2.21 7.91 3.39
CA PHE A 161 2.65 8.16 2.02
C PHE A 161 1.91 9.36 1.44
N GLY A 162 2.67 10.39 1.07
CA GLY A 162 2.12 11.65 0.54
C GLY A 162 1.47 12.53 1.61
N GLY A 163 1.47 13.84 1.35
CA GLY A 163 0.94 14.83 2.27
C GLY A 163 1.91 15.19 3.40
N ARG A 164 1.48 16.13 4.23
CA ARG A 164 2.21 16.60 5.42
C ARG A 164 1.36 16.36 6.65
N PRO A 165 1.37 15.14 7.19
CA PRO A 165 0.57 14.84 8.37
C PRO A 165 1.06 15.69 9.54
N GLU A 166 0.11 16.19 10.33
CA GLU A 166 0.40 16.88 11.58
C GLU A 166 0.86 15.89 12.65
N ASP A 167 1.61 16.38 13.63
CA ASP A 167 1.96 15.61 14.80
C ASP A 167 0.69 15.30 15.61
N ALA A 168 0.64 14.14 16.23
CA ALA A 168 -0.55 13.66 16.93
C ALA A 168 -0.20 13.14 18.32
N PRO A 169 -1.05 13.40 19.31
CA PRO A 169 -0.86 12.84 20.66
C PRO A 169 -0.66 11.32 20.62
N GLY A 170 0.30 10.81 21.36
CA GLY A 170 0.63 9.38 21.43
C GLY A 170 1.42 8.83 20.24
N LEU A 171 1.84 9.70 19.31
CA LEU A 171 2.71 9.36 18.18
C LEU A 171 3.88 10.33 18.10
N GLU A 172 5.08 9.79 17.96
CA GLU A 172 6.32 10.55 17.83
C GLU A 172 6.86 10.42 16.40
N ARG A 173 7.09 11.56 15.74
CA ARG A 173 7.70 11.57 14.40
C ARG A 173 9.14 11.10 14.48
N THR A 174 9.52 10.17 13.62
CA THR A 174 10.88 9.62 13.57
C THR A 174 11.64 10.12 12.33
N ALA A 175 12.95 9.90 12.32
CA ALA A 175 13.81 10.23 11.19
C ALA A 175 13.80 9.16 10.08
N LEU A 176 13.13 8.02 10.27
CA LEU A 176 13.20 6.87 9.36
C LEU A 176 12.74 7.17 7.94
N GLY A 177 11.80 8.10 7.77
CA GLY A 177 11.32 8.53 6.45
C GLY A 177 12.19 9.59 5.75
N ARG A 178 13.24 10.09 6.38
CA ARG A 178 14.09 11.14 5.78
C ARG A 178 14.94 10.60 4.63
N GLY A 179 14.99 11.36 3.53
CA GLY A 179 15.77 10.99 2.36
C GLY A 179 15.12 9.97 1.43
N LEU A 180 13.92 9.50 1.76
CA LEU A 180 13.14 8.68 0.84
C LEU A 180 12.52 9.55 -0.27
N PRO A 181 12.34 9.01 -1.49
CA PRO A 181 11.64 9.71 -2.55
C PRO A 181 10.18 9.95 -2.14
N GLY A 182 9.64 11.09 -2.56
CA GLY A 182 8.29 11.51 -2.19
C GLY A 182 8.19 12.00 -0.73
N GLU A 183 6.96 12.35 -0.31
CA GLU A 183 6.69 12.77 1.07
C GLU A 183 6.29 11.53 1.88
N ILE A 184 7.26 10.93 2.61
CA ILE A 184 7.02 9.79 3.50
C ILE A 184 7.32 10.23 4.92
N ALA A 185 6.33 10.13 5.80
CA ALA A 185 6.47 10.40 7.21
C ALA A 185 6.28 9.12 8.03
N VAL A 186 7.13 8.93 9.03
CA VAL A 186 7.06 7.77 9.92
C VAL A 186 6.88 8.26 11.35
N PHE A 187 5.89 7.70 12.04
CA PHE A 187 5.59 7.97 13.43
C PHE A 187 5.65 6.66 14.21
N ARG A 188 6.19 6.70 15.42
CA ARG A 188 6.13 5.58 16.36
C ARG A 188 5.14 5.86 17.48
N ARG A 189 4.43 4.83 17.91
CA ARG A 189 3.58 4.90 19.10
C ARG A 189 4.46 5.15 20.31
N ALA A 190 4.18 6.23 21.06
CA ALA A 190 4.81 6.53 22.31
C ALA A 190 4.57 5.39 23.34
N SER A 191 5.54 5.16 24.20
CA SER A 191 5.51 4.08 25.20
C SER A 191 4.49 4.34 26.29
#